data_9e5ec905280fd93b06e295a1bda1943a
#
_entry.id   9e5ec905280fd93b06e295a1bda1943a
#
_cell.length_a   1.000
_cell.length_b   1.000
_cell.length_c   1.000
_cell.angle_alpha   90.00
_cell.angle_beta   90.00
_cell.angle_gamma   90.00
#
_symmetry.space_group_name_H-M   'P 1'
#
loop_
_entity.id
_entity.type
_entity.pdbx_description
1 polymer ?
#
loop_
_entity_poly.entity_id
_entity_poly.type
_entity_poly.pdbx_seq_one_letter_code
_entity_poly.pdbx_strand_id
1 'polypeptide(L)'
;MADGVDAVRLAAREEIQKGATQIKIMASGGVASPTDPIGNTQYSEDEIRAIVAEAEAAQTYVMAHAYTGRAISRAVRCGVRTIEHGNLVDADAARVMREHGAFVVPTLVTYDSLARDGARLGLPADSVAKIESVRQAGRDSLKIYAEHGVQMGFGSDLLGEMHQDQSQEFVIRAEILGNLEAIRSATSIAAAILQREGELGTVRAGALADLIVVDGNPLDDIHLLAGQGEHLSLVMQGGYVHRNTCNTYNARSTYSPR
;
A
#
# COMPACT_ATOMS: atom_id res chain seq x y z
N MET A 1 0.83 1.12 24.28
CA MET A 1 -0.35 0.30 23.90
C MET A 1 -1.56 1.00 24.44
N ALA A 2 -2.61 1.20 23.67
CA ALA A 2 -3.88 1.75 24.11
C ALA A 2 -4.89 0.59 24.25
N ASP A 3 -5.62 0.54 25.36
CA ASP A 3 -6.56 -0.52 25.69
C ASP A 3 -7.82 0.10 26.32
N GLY A 4 -8.99 -0.26 25.80
CA GLY A 4 -10.26 0.37 26.13
C GLY A 4 -10.60 1.60 25.28
N VAL A 5 -11.90 1.85 25.11
CA VAL A 5 -12.44 2.89 24.21
C VAL A 5 -11.86 4.27 24.48
N ASP A 6 -11.74 4.67 25.74
CA ASP A 6 -11.21 6.00 26.09
C ASP A 6 -9.72 6.13 25.78
N ALA A 7 -8.94 5.07 26.00
CA ALA A 7 -7.51 5.07 25.74
C ALA A 7 -7.20 5.10 24.24
N VAL A 8 -7.94 4.35 23.40
CA VAL A 8 -7.74 4.37 21.94
C VAL A 8 -8.17 5.69 21.33
N ARG A 9 -9.23 6.34 21.85
CA ARG A 9 -9.63 7.70 21.46
C ARG A 9 -8.53 8.71 21.75
N LEU A 10 -8.00 8.68 22.98
CA LEU A 10 -6.90 9.56 23.37
C LEU A 10 -5.71 9.38 22.45
N ALA A 11 -5.28 8.14 22.21
CA ALA A 11 -4.16 7.84 21.34
C ALA A 11 -4.39 8.34 19.88
N ALA A 12 -5.58 8.12 19.32
CA ALA A 12 -5.90 8.62 17.98
C ALA A 12 -5.82 10.14 17.88
N ARG A 13 -6.37 10.87 18.88
CA ARG A 13 -6.30 12.34 18.96
C ARG A 13 -4.86 12.84 19.09
N GLU A 14 -4.04 12.17 19.90
CA GLU A 14 -2.64 12.54 20.08
C GLU A 14 -1.84 12.39 18.79
N GLU A 15 -2.04 11.31 18.03
CA GLU A 15 -1.36 11.12 16.74
C GLU A 15 -1.82 12.17 15.70
N ILE A 16 -3.12 12.48 15.64
CA ILE A 16 -3.65 13.55 14.78
C ILE A 16 -3.05 14.91 15.19
N GLN A 17 -2.98 15.21 16.48
CA GLN A 17 -2.37 16.44 16.99
C GLN A 17 -0.89 16.56 16.64
N LYS A 18 -0.17 15.43 16.57
CA LYS A 18 1.25 15.39 16.14
C LYS A 18 1.41 15.54 14.62
N GLY A 19 0.32 15.61 13.86
CA GLY A 19 0.33 15.81 12.41
C GLY A 19 0.19 14.52 11.60
N ALA A 20 -0.29 13.43 12.20
CA ALA A 20 -0.62 12.23 11.44
C ALA A 20 -1.73 12.53 10.43
N THR A 21 -1.53 12.08 9.19
CA THR A 21 -2.50 12.25 8.10
C THR A 21 -3.50 11.10 8.01
N GLN A 22 -3.18 9.95 8.63
CA GLN A 22 -4.05 8.78 8.78
C GLN A 22 -3.78 8.11 10.13
N ILE A 23 -4.71 7.28 10.59
CA ILE A 23 -4.51 6.45 11.79
C ILE A 23 -4.29 5.01 11.37
N LYS A 24 -3.17 4.41 11.81
CA LYS A 24 -2.87 2.98 11.60
C LYS A 24 -3.21 2.20 12.85
N ILE A 25 -3.92 1.08 12.66
CA ILE A 25 -4.17 0.08 13.71
C ILE A 25 -3.70 -1.31 13.31
N MET A 26 -3.49 -2.16 14.31
CA MET A 26 -3.29 -3.60 14.14
C MET A 26 -4.63 -4.29 14.39
N ALA A 27 -5.27 -4.87 13.38
CA ALA A 27 -6.55 -5.58 13.53
C ALA A 27 -6.39 -7.10 13.62
N SER A 28 -5.19 -7.62 13.35
CA SER A 28 -4.83 -9.03 13.56
C SER A 28 -3.41 -9.18 14.07
N GLY A 29 -3.06 -10.41 14.45
CA GLY A 29 -1.67 -10.78 14.70
C GLY A 29 -0.81 -10.69 13.44
N GLY A 30 0.51 -10.66 13.60
CA GLY A 30 1.48 -10.40 12.54
C GLY A 30 2.50 -11.51 12.33
N VAL A 31 3.10 -11.53 11.14
CA VAL A 31 4.18 -12.47 10.77
C VAL A 31 5.44 -12.19 11.59
N ALA A 32 5.80 -10.93 11.75
CA ALA A 32 7.00 -10.51 12.46
C ALA A 32 6.92 -10.68 13.98
N SER A 33 5.70 -10.76 14.55
CA SER A 33 5.52 -10.95 15.99
C SER A 33 5.71 -12.42 16.39
N PRO A 34 6.61 -12.75 17.31
CA PRO A 34 6.81 -14.13 17.76
C PRO A 34 5.64 -14.64 18.63
N THR A 35 4.93 -13.75 19.30
CA THR A 35 3.93 -14.09 20.34
C THR A 35 2.49 -13.83 19.92
N ASP A 36 2.25 -13.28 18.72
CA ASP A 36 0.91 -12.93 18.26
C ASP A 36 0.54 -13.71 16.98
N PRO A 37 -0.24 -14.79 17.12
CA PRO A 37 -0.64 -15.61 15.98
C PRO A 37 -1.43 -14.82 14.94
N ILE A 38 -1.17 -15.07 13.66
CA ILE A 38 -1.82 -14.40 12.51
C ILE A 38 -3.36 -14.46 12.57
N GLY A 39 -3.91 -15.56 13.12
CA GLY A 39 -5.35 -15.77 13.25
C GLY A 39 -6.04 -14.96 14.35
N ASN A 40 -5.28 -14.35 15.26
CA ASN A 40 -5.86 -13.52 16.32
C ASN A 40 -6.42 -12.22 15.75
N THR A 41 -7.56 -11.77 16.29
CA THR A 41 -8.07 -10.41 16.04
C THR A 41 -7.67 -9.53 17.22
N GLN A 42 -7.31 -8.28 16.91
CA GLN A 42 -6.95 -7.28 17.91
C GLN A 42 -8.02 -6.19 17.99
N TYR A 43 -8.08 -5.51 19.13
CA TYR A 43 -9.11 -4.55 19.53
C TYR A 43 -10.53 -5.16 19.55
N SER A 44 -11.41 -4.61 20.34
CA SER A 44 -12.85 -4.86 20.24
C SER A 44 -13.45 -4.05 19.08
N GLU A 45 -14.65 -4.39 18.62
CA GLU A 45 -15.31 -3.59 17.59
C GLU A 45 -15.62 -2.16 18.07
N ASP A 46 -15.91 -2.01 19.38
CA ASP A 46 -16.18 -0.69 19.95
C ASP A 46 -14.93 0.19 19.95
N GLU A 47 -13.74 -0.40 20.20
CA GLU A 47 -12.48 0.31 20.10
C GLU A 47 -12.17 0.72 18.65
N ILE A 48 -12.35 -0.19 17.68
CA ILE A 48 -12.13 0.12 16.26
C ILE A 48 -13.08 1.25 15.82
N ARG A 49 -14.39 1.16 16.14
CA ARG A 49 -15.35 2.22 15.83
C ARG A 49 -15.02 3.55 16.49
N ALA A 50 -14.51 3.51 17.72
CA ALA A 50 -14.07 4.71 18.42
C ALA A 50 -12.89 5.39 17.71
N ILE A 51 -11.91 4.63 17.26
CA ILE A 51 -10.77 5.14 16.48
C ILE A 51 -11.24 5.71 15.14
N VAL A 52 -12.13 5.00 14.44
CA VAL A 52 -12.71 5.47 13.17
C VAL A 52 -13.45 6.79 13.35
N ALA A 53 -14.27 6.92 14.39
CA ALA A 53 -14.99 8.15 14.69
C ALA A 53 -14.06 9.35 14.94
N GLU A 54 -12.90 9.15 15.59
CA GLU A 54 -11.90 10.22 15.78
C GLU A 54 -11.20 10.60 14.46
N ALA A 55 -10.90 9.63 13.62
CA ALA A 55 -10.31 9.90 12.30
C ALA A 55 -11.29 10.65 11.39
N GLU A 56 -12.56 10.24 11.34
CA GLU A 56 -13.61 10.92 10.57
C GLU A 56 -13.84 12.36 11.05
N ALA A 57 -13.86 12.59 12.38
CA ALA A 57 -13.95 13.92 12.96
C ALA A 57 -12.80 14.84 12.54
N ALA A 58 -11.62 14.27 12.28
CA ALA A 58 -10.44 14.97 11.77
C ALA A 58 -10.36 14.98 10.22
N GLN A 59 -11.43 14.56 9.52
CA GLN A 59 -11.49 14.48 8.04
C GLN A 59 -10.41 13.57 7.43
N THR A 60 -10.07 12.49 8.13
CA THR A 60 -9.15 11.47 7.68
C THR A 60 -9.72 10.07 7.86
N TYR A 61 -8.92 9.04 7.74
CA TYR A 61 -9.37 7.66 7.76
C TYR A 61 -8.45 6.74 8.58
N VAL A 62 -8.96 5.53 8.83
CA VAL A 62 -8.20 4.46 9.50
C VAL A 62 -7.76 3.43 8.48
N MET A 63 -6.50 3.01 8.59
CA MET A 63 -5.89 1.90 7.89
C MET A 63 -5.55 0.79 8.88
N ALA A 64 -5.71 -0.48 8.48
CA ALA A 64 -5.53 -1.61 9.39
C ALA A 64 -4.67 -2.72 8.80
N HIS A 65 -3.65 -3.13 9.54
CA HIS A 65 -3.01 -4.41 9.32
C HIS A 65 -4.00 -5.55 9.62
N ALA A 66 -4.26 -6.42 8.66
CA ALA A 66 -5.09 -7.60 8.84
C ALA A 66 -4.76 -8.69 7.81
N TYR A 67 -4.70 -9.95 8.23
CA TYR A 67 -4.41 -11.08 7.35
C TYR A 67 -5.63 -11.88 6.95
N THR A 68 -6.46 -12.27 7.93
CA THR A 68 -7.53 -13.25 7.72
C THR A 68 -8.84 -12.60 7.31
N GLY A 69 -9.67 -13.31 6.53
CA GLY A 69 -11.01 -12.84 6.14
C GLY A 69 -11.86 -12.41 7.33
N ARG A 70 -11.74 -13.08 8.48
CA ARG A 70 -12.40 -12.69 9.73
C ARG A 70 -11.95 -11.31 10.22
N ALA A 71 -10.64 -11.07 10.29
CA ALA A 71 -10.09 -9.79 10.75
C ALA A 71 -10.42 -8.66 9.78
N ILE A 72 -10.29 -8.92 8.47
CA ILE A 72 -10.63 -8.00 7.39
C ILE A 72 -12.09 -7.57 7.48
N SER A 73 -13.01 -8.53 7.47
CA SER A 73 -14.46 -8.26 7.51
C SER A 73 -14.85 -7.46 8.75
N ARG A 74 -14.24 -7.79 9.90
CA ARG A 74 -14.49 -7.10 11.16
C ARG A 74 -14.02 -5.65 11.13
N ALA A 75 -12.79 -5.40 10.67
CA ALA A 75 -12.24 -4.06 10.56
C ALA A 75 -13.04 -3.19 9.57
N VAL A 76 -13.36 -3.74 8.39
CA VAL A 76 -14.12 -3.04 7.35
C VAL A 76 -15.53 -2.68 7.81
N ARG A 77 -16.25 -3.60 8.48
CA ARG A 77 -17.58 -3.31 9.04
C ARG A 77 -17.56 -2.26 10.16
N CYS A 78 -16.41 -2.04 10.77
CA CYS A 78 -16.21 -0.96 11.75
C CYS A 78 -15.80 0.38 11.11
N GLY A 79 -15.68 0.47 9.78
CA GLY A 79 -15.38 1.70 9.05
C GLY A 79 -13.90 1.90 8.67
N VAL A 80 -13.06 0.87 8.82
CA VAL A 80 -11.68 0.93 8.34
C VAL A 80 -11.67 1.04 6.81
N ARG A 81 -10.94 2.02 6.27
CA ARG A 81 -10.91 2.33 4.85
C ARG A 81 -9.95 1.44 4.06
N THR A 82 -8.78 1.15 4.60
CA THR A 82 -7.78 0.32 3.91
C THR A 82 -7.33 -0.86 4.77
N ILE A 83 -7.17 -1.99 4.12
CA ILE A 83 -6.56 -3.19 4.71
C ILE A 83 -5.16 -3.34 4.15
N GLU A 84 -4.19 -3.41 5.03
CA GLU A 84 -2.81 -3.70 4.67
C GLU A 84 -2.56 -5.20 4.72
N HIS A 85 -1.85 -5.72 3.75
CA HIS A 85 -1.53 -7.13 3.51
C HIS A 85 -2.72 -7.94 2.98
N GLY A 86 -3.63 -8.38 3.83
CA GLY A 86 -4.83 -9.10 3.40
C GLY A 86 -4.58 -10.47 2.75
N ASN A 87 -3.43 -11.11 3.00
CA ASN A 87 -2.97 -12.31 2.29
C ASN A 87 -3.89 -13.52 2.41
N LEU A 88 -4.66 -13.62 3.50
CA LEU A 88 -5.55 -14.75 3.79
C LEU A 88 -7.02 -14.35 3.66
N VAL A 89 -7.32 -13.47 2.69
CA VAL A 89 -8.69 -13.09 2.36
C VAL A 89 -9.45 -14.29 1.79
N ASP A 90 -10.74 -14.35 2.11
CA ASP A 90 -11.70 -15.22 1.44
C ASP A 90 -12.72 -14.42 0.61
N ALA A 91 -13.53 -15.11 -0.19
CA ALA A 91 -14.54 -14.49 -1.03
C ALA A 91 -15.56 -13.64 -0.25
N ASP A 92 -15.93 -14.10 0.96
CA ASP A 92 -16.87 -13.38 1.81
C ASP A 92 -16.28 -12.05 2.31
N ALA A 93 -15.03 -12.05 2.73
CA ALA A 93 -14.34 -10.84 3.15
C ALA A 93 -14.11 -9.87 1.97
N ALA A 94 -13.74 -10.37 0.80
CA ALA A 94 -13.60 -9.55 -0.40
C ALA A 94 -14.95 -8.89 -0.79
N ARG A 95 -16.06 -9.62 -0.70
CA ARG A 95 -17.38 -9.05 -0.91
C ARG A 95 -17.71 -7.95 0.10
N VAL A 96 -17.44 -8.18 1.41
CA VAL A 96 -17.61 -7.15 2.44
C VAL A 96 -16.78 -5.91 2.13
N MET A 97 -15.52 -6.07 1.71
CA MET A 97 -14.68 -4.94 1.31
C MET A 97 -15.30 -4.17 0.14
N ARG A 98 -15.78 -4.87 -0.88
CA ARG A 98 -16.42 -4.25 -2.03
C ARG A 98 -17.69 -3.49 -1.67
N GLU A 99 -18.56 -4.08 -0.83
CA GLU A 99 -19.81 -3.47 -0.36
C GLU A 99 -19.58 -2.17 0.43
N HIS A 100 -18.47 -2.10 1.19
CA HIS A 100 -18.10 -0.94 2.01
C HIS A 100 -17.15 0.03 1.30
N GLY A 101 -16.77 -0.24 0.06
CA GLY A 101 -15.82 0.60 -0.68
C GLY A 101 -14.41 0.63 -0.08
N ALA A 102 -14.03 -0.40 0.67
CA ALA A 102 -12.71 -0.51 1.26
C ALA A 102 -11.67 -0.92 0.22
N PHE A 103 -10.43 -0.48 0.43
CA PHE A 103 -9.29 -0.80 -0.39
C PHE A 103 -8.41 -1.85 0.29
N VAL A 104 -7.55 -2.51 -0.49
CA VAL A 104 -6.45 -3.31 0.06
C VAL A 104 -5.11 -2.81 -0.50
N VAL A 105 -4.07 -2.86 0.32
CA VAL A 105 -2.68 -2.60 -0.08
C VAL A 105 -1.87 -3.88 0.17
N PRO A 106 -1.87 -4.85 -0.76
CA PRO A 106 -1.09 -6.07 -0.64
C PRO A 106 0.40 -5.75 -0.77
N THR A 107 1.19 -6.11 0.17
CA THR A 107 2.62 -5.82 0.26
C THR A 107 3.42 -7.09 -0.02
N LEU A 108 3.29 -7.65 -1.23
CA LEU A 108 3.76 -9.01 -1.52
C LEU A 108 5.28 -9.13 -1.51
N VAL A 109 5.98 -8.10 -1.99
CA VAL A 109 7.44 -8.09 -2.08
C VAL A 109 8.11 -8.26 -0.72
N THR A 110 7.47 -7.78 0.37
CA THR A 110 8.05 -7.96 1.71
C THR A 110 8.17 -9.43 2.08
N TYR A 111 7.21 -10.27 1.70
CA TYR A 111 7.27 -11.72 2.01
C TYR A 111 8.33 -12.43 1.18
N ASP A 112 8.54 -12.04 -0.08
CA ASP A 112 9.62 -12.59 -0.92
C ASP A 112 10.99 -12.19 -0.34
N SER A 113 11.18 -10.93 0.05
CA SER A 113 12.41 -10.44 0.66
C SER A 113 12.67 -11.05 2.04
N LEU A 114 11.64 -11.18 2.88
CA LEU A 114 11.74 -11.82 4.19
C LEU A 114 12.02 -13.32 4.08
N ALA A 115 11.46 -14.03 3.11
CA ALA A 115 11.75 -15.42 2.86
C ALA A 115 13.22 -15.64 2.42
N ARG A 116 13.75 -14.71 1.60
CA ARG A 116 15.13 -14.75 1.14
C ARG A 116 16.14 -14.35 2.22
N ASP A 117 15.89 -13.27 2.93
CA ASP A 117 16.87 -12.60 3.78
C ASP A 117 16.54 -12.65 5.28
N GLY A 118 15.31 -13.03 5.66
CA GLY A 118 14.82 -12.91 7.03
C GLY A 118 15.69 -13.63 8.08
N ALA A 119 16.16 -14.85 7.79
CA ALA A 119 17.08 -15.56 8.69
C ALA A 119 18.42 -14.84 8.85
N ARG A 120 18.96 -14.28 7.78
CA ARG A 120 20.20 -13.47 7.79
C ARG A 120 20.02 -12.18 8.58
N LEU A 121 18.82 -11.60 8.55
CA LEU A 121 18.46 -10.37 9.27
C LEU A 121 18.02 -10.62 10.71
N GLY A 122 18.10 -11.87 11.20
CA GLY A 122 17.85 -12.22 12.60
C GLY A 122 16.39 -12.50 12.94
N LEU A 123 15.53 -12.78 11.96
CA LEU A 123 14.17 -13.22 12.23
C LEU A 123 14.16 -14.59 12.93
N PRO A 124 13.33 -14.77 13.97
CA PRO A 124 13.12 -16.07 14.60
C PRO A 124 12.60 -17.13 13.62
N ALA A 125 12.97 -18.38 13.82
CA ALA A 125 12.55 -19.50 12.95
C ALA A 125 11.03 -19.60 12.81
N ASP A 126 10.28 -19.36 13.88
CA ASP A 126 8.81 -19.36 13.88
C ASP A 126 8.24 -18.24 12.98
N SER A 127 8.90 -17.08 12.94
CA SER A 127 8.51 -16.00 12.04
C SER A 127 8.79 -16.36 10.58
N VAL A 128 9.92 -17.00 10.28
CA VAL A 128 10.24 -17.51 8.93
C VAL A 128 9.19 -18.53 8.47
N ALA A 129 8.76 -19.45 9.35
CA ALA A 129 7.72 -20.42 9.03
C ALA A 129 6.36 -19.76 8.74
N LYS A 130 5.99 -18.69 9.48
CA LYS A 130 4.78 -17.91 9.21
C LYS A 130 4.84 -17.19 7.84
N ILE A 131 6.02 -16.69 7.44
CA ILE A 131 6.21 -16.02 6.15
C ILE A 131 5.78 -16.95 5.02
N GLU A 132 6.27 -18.16 4.99
CA GLU A 132 5.97 -19.11 3.91
C GLU A 132 4.47 -19.41 3.82
N SER A 133 3.77 -19.48 4.95
CA SER A 133 2.32 -19.73 4.99
C SER A 133 1.49 -18.59 4.36
N VAL A 134 1.96 -17.35 4.39
CA VAL A 134 1.23 -16.18 3.85
C VAL A 134 1.72 -15.74 2.48
N ARG A 135 2.93 -16.13 2.08
CA ARG A 135 3.58 -15.72 0.84
C ARG A 135 2.80 -16.15 -0.40
N GLN A 136 2.54 -17.45 -0.53
CA GLN A 136 1.78 -17.98 -1.67
C GLN A 136 0.32 -17.53 -1.61
N ALA A 137 -0.31 -17.58 -0.43
CA ALA A 137 -1.67 -17.11 -0.22
C ALA A 137 -1.84 -15.63 -0.61
N GLY A 138 -0.82 -14.80 -0.38
CA GLY A 138 -0.81 -13.41 -0.81
C GLY A 138 -0.89 -13.25 -2.33
N ARG A 139 -0.21 -14.09 -3.10
CA ARG A 139 -0.34 -14.08 -4.57
C ARG A 139 -1.73 -14.50 -5.03
N ASP A 140 -2.32 -15.50 -4.37
CA ASP A 140 -3.68 -15.96 -4.69
C ASP A 140 -4.74 -14.94 -4.25
N SER A 141 -4.50 -14.16 -3.19
CA SER A 141 -5.39 -13.11 -2.72
C SER A 141 -5.65 -12.03 -3.78
N LEU A 142 -4.66 -11.70 -4.63
CA LEU A 142 -4.85 -10.72 -5.70
C LEU A 142 -5.96 -11.14 -6.68
N LYS A 143 -6.06 -12.43 -6.98
CA LYS A 143 -7.13 -12.96 -7.85
C LYS A 143 -8.48 -12.81 -7.18
N ILE A 144 -8.58 -13.15 -5.88
CA ILE A 144 -9.82 -13.02 -5.12
C ILE A 144 -10.27 -11.56 -5.07
N TYR A 145 -9.36 -10.62 -4.80
CA TYR A 145 -9.69 -9.20 -4.82
C TYR A 145 -10.15 -8.71 -6.20
N ALA A 146 -9.46 -9.12 -7.26
CA ALA A 146 -9.83 -8.74 -8.63
C ALA A 146 -11.20 -9.29 -9.03
N GLU A 147 -11.48 -10.56 -8.75
CA GLU A 147 -12.76 -11.22 -9.04
C GLU A 147 -13.95 -10.54 -8.34
N HIS A 148 -13.72 -9.99 -7.15
CA HIS A 148 -14.75 -9.29 -6.37
C HIS A 148 -14.76 -7.77 -6.59
N GLY A 149 -13.88 -7.24 -7.45
CA GLY A 149 -13.81 -5.82 -7.78
C GLY A 149 -13.32 -4.94 -6.63
N VAL A 150 -12.52 -5.49 -5.70
CA VAL A 150 -11.84 -4.72 -4.65
C VAL A 150 -10.68 -3.96 -5.26
N GLN A 151 -10.61 -2.66 -5.01
CA GLN A 151 -9.50 -1.82 -5.51
C GLN A 151 -8.24 -2.05 -4.69
N MET A 152 -7.11 -2.25 -5.38
CA MET A 152 -5.82 -2.58 -4.78
C MET A 152 -4.83 -1.43 -4.96
N GLY A 153 -4.42 -0.79 -3.86
CA GLY A 153 -3.34 0.19 -3.83
C GLY A 153 -1.96 -0.47 -3.84
N PHE A 154 -0.91 0.32 -4.06
CA PHE A 154 0.48 -0.13 -4.11
C PHE A 154 1.19 0.14 -2.79
N GLY A 155 1.93 -0.84 -2.27
CA GLY A 155 2.76 -0.72 -1.09
C GLY A 155 3.74 -1.88 -1.00
N SER A 156 4.87 -1.71 -0.33
CA SER A 156 5.92 -2.72 -0.21
C SER A 156 6.15 -3.22 1.22
N ASP A 157 5.95 -2.40 2.22
CA ASP A 157 6.19 -2.71 3.66
C ASP A 157 7.56 -3.33 3.94
N LEU A 158 8.58 -2.91 3.20
CA LEU A 158 9.95 -3.39 3.35
C LEU A 158 10.66 -2.69 4.50
N LEU A 159 11.57 -3.40 5.17
CA LEU A 159 12.34 -2.91 6.31
C LEU A 159 13.83 -2.83 5.99
N GLY A 160 14.48 -1.75 6.42
CA GLY A 160 15.93 -1.59 6.38
C GLY A 160 16.54 -1.87 5.01
N GLU A 161 17.48 -2.79 4.94
CA GLU A 161 18.23 -3.14 3.72
C GLU A 161 17.33 -3.68 2.59
N MET A 162 16.15 -4.21 2.92
CA MET A 162 15.21 -4.73 1.91
C MET A 162 14.55 -3.64 1.08
N HIS A 163 14.64 -2.34 1.44
CA HIS A 163 14.04 -1.25 0.66
C HIS A 163 14.51 -1.21 -0.81
N GLN A 164 15.67 -1.77 -1.11
CA GLN A 164 16.14 -1.93 -2.50
C GLN A 164 15.21 -2.77 -3.38
N ASP A 165 14.36 -3.61 -2.78
CA ASP A 165 13.45 -4.49 -3.50
C ASP A 165 12.08 -3.85 -3.77
N GLN A 166 11.79 -2.63 -3.28
CA GLN A 166 10.44 -2.05 -3.29
C GLN A 166 9.77 -2.04 -4.67
N SER A 167 10.51 -1.79 -5.74
CA SER A 167 9.97 -1.74 -7.10
C SER A 167 9.69 -3.13 -7.70
N GLN A 168 10.14 -4.23 -7.07
CA GLN A 168 9.79 -5.59 -7.47
C GLN A 168 8.29 -5.88 -7.24
N GLU A 169 7.61 -5.13 -6.39
CA GLU A 169 6.16 -5.23 -6.23
C GLU A 169 5.41 -5.01 -7.55
N PHE A 170 5.92 -4.16 -8.46
CA PHE A 170 5.37 -4.01 -9.81
C PHE A 170 5.37 -5.31 -10.60
N VAL A 171 6.48 -6.04 -10.56
CA VAL A 171 6.63 -7.31 -11.28
C VAL A 171 5.68 -8.37 -10.73
N ILE A 172 5.66 -8.54 -9.40
CA ILE A 172 4.80 -9.51 -8.73
C ILE A 172 3.32 -9.27 -9.07
N ARG A 173 2.88 -8.02 -9.07
CA ARG A 173 1.50 -7.66 -9.40
C ARG A 173 1.19 -7.87 -10.87
N ALA A 174 2.10 -7.48 -11.75
CA ALA A 174 1.90 -7.58 -13.19
C ALA A 174 1.79 -9.02 -13.66
N GLU A 175 2.51 -9.97 -13.05
CA GLU A 175 2.40 -11.41 -13.31
C GLU A 175 0.96 -11.94 -13.10
N ILE A 176 0.19 -11.33 -12.21
CA ILE A 176 -1.15 -11.80 -11.82
C ILE A 176 -2.25 -10.94 -12.43
N LEU A 177 -2.08 -9.61 -12.43
CA LEU A 177 -3.11 -8.64 -12.78
C LEU A 177 -2.87 -7.94 -14.12
N GLY A 178 -1.67 -8.09 -14.68
CA GLY A 178 -1.21 -7.36 -15.87
C GLY A 178 -0.62 -5.99 -15.55
N ASN A 179 0.15 -5.47 -16.51
CA ASN A 179 0.95 -4.25 -16.35
C ASN A 179 0.09 -3.01 -16.05
N LEU A 180 -1.05 -2.89 -16.72
CA LEU A 180 -1.94 -1.74 -16.53
C LEU A 180 -2.46 -1.64 -15.09
N GLU A 181 -2.92 -2.75 -14.51
CA GLU A 181 -3.45 -2.74 -13.14
C GLU A 181 -2.34 -2.54 -12.11
N ALA A 182 -1.12 -3.05 -12.35
CA ALA A 182 0.04 -2.75 -11.52
C ALA A 182 0.35 -1.25 -11.50
N ILE A 183 0.33 -0.58 -12.66
CA ILE A 183 0.56 0.88 -12.77
C ILE A 183 -0.59 1.66 -12.12
N ARG A 184 -1.83 1.30 -12.36
CA ARG A 184 -3.00 1.95 -11.73
C ARG A 184 -2.97 1.87 -10.22
N SER A 185 -2.50 0.75 -9.67
CA SER A 185 -2.38 0.58 -8.22
C SER A 185 -1.44 1.61 -7.57
N ALA A 186 -0.36 1.97 -8.27
CA ALA A 186 0.64 2.94 -7.81
C ALA A 186 0.32 4.40 -8.19
N THR A 187 -0.74 4.63 -8.95
CA THR A 187 -1.11 5.96 -9.43
C THR A 187 -2.54 6.33 -9.04
N SER A 188 -3.52 6.11 -9.90
CA SER A 188 -4.89 6.56 -9.69
C SER A 188 -5.57 5.91 -8.48
N ILE A 189 -5.33 4.62 -8.22
CA ILE A 189 -5.91 3.94 -7.05
C ILE A 189 -5.24 4.42 -5.76
N ALA A 190 -3.91 4.59 -5.76
CA ALA A 190 -3.21 5.17 -4.61
C ALA A 190 -3.70 6.59 -4.30
N ALA A 191 -3.95 7.41 -5.33
CA ALA A 191 -4.55 8.75 -5.15
C ALA A 191 -5.95 8.68 -4.53
N ALA A 192 -6.79 7.71 -4.94
CA ALA A 192 -8.11 7.48 -4.36
C ALA A 192 -8.02 7.06 -2.88
N ILE A 193 -7.07 6.19 -2.52
CA ILE A 193 -6.81 5.82 -1.12
C ILE A 193 -6.49 7.07 -0.29
N LEU A 194 -5.62 7.93 -0.80
CA LEU A 194 -5.18 9.16 -0.15
C LEU A 194 -6.24 10.28 -0.15
N GLN A 195 -7.42 10.06 -0.76
CA GLN A 195 -8.47 11.07 -0.94
C GLN A 195 -7.99 12.31 -1.72
N ARG A 196 -7.09 12.08 -2.69
CA ARG A 196 -6.48 13.13 -3.51
C ARG A 196 -6.63 12.85 -5.01
N GLU A 197 -7.79 12.33 -5.39
CA GLU A 197 -8.14 12.10 -6.79
C GLU A 197 -8.15 13.39 -7.57
N GLY A 198 -7.51 13.33 -8.74
CA GLY A 198 -7.39 14.50 -9.60
C GLY A 198 -6.27 15.46 -9.23
N GLU A 199 -5.68 15.35 -8.05
CA GLU A 199 -4.46 16.07 -7.67
C GLU A 199 -3.21 15.21 -7.88
N LEU A 200 -3.30 13.91 -7.53
CA LEU A 200 -2.23 12.93 -7.63
C LEU A 200 -2.58 11.80 -8.59
N GLY A 201 -1.58 11.05 -9.01
CA GLY A 201 -1.73 9.81 -9.79
C GLY A 201 -2.30 10.01 -11.19
N THR A 202 -2.28 11.23 -11.73
CA THR A 202 -2.82 11.57 -13.04
C THR A 202 -2.04 12.70 -13.72
N VAL A 203 -1.97 12.65 -15.05
CA VAL A 203 -1.37 13.72 -15.86
C VAL A 203 -2.51 14.53 -16.47
N ARG A 204 -2.87 15.64 -15.82
CA ARG A 204 -3.92 16.55 -16.29
C ARG A 204 -3.66 17.99 -15.83
N ALA A 205 -4.28 18.96 -16.48
CA ALA A 205 -4.22 20.36 -16.05
C ALA A 205 -4.80 20.50 -14.62
N GLY A 206 -4.06 21.16 -13.73
CA GLY A 206 -4.42 21.38 -12.34
C GLY A 206 -3.96 20.28 -11.36
N ALA A 207 -3.45 19.14 -11.84
CA ALA A 207 -2.82 18.15 -10.98
C ALA A 207 -1.41 18.61 -10.55
N LEU A 208 -0.92 18.06 -9.45
CA LEU A 208 0.46 18.25 -9.02
C LEU A 208 1.42 17.65 -10.06
N ALA A 209 2.52 18.33 -10.30
CA ALA A 209 3.54 17.86 -11.24
C ALA A 209 4.46 16.81 -10.58
N ASP A 210 3.86 15.69 -10.19
CA ASP A 210 4.54 14.49 -9.70
C ASP A 210 4.63 13.51 -10.86
N LEU A 211 5.75 13.51 -11.56
CA LEU A 211 5.91 12.86 -12.86
C LEU A 211 7.19 12.04 -12.92
N ILE A 212 7.13 10.92 -13.61
CA ILE A 212 8.29 10.18 -14.09
C ILE A 212 8.23 10.06 -15.63
N VAL A 213 9.38 10.09 -16.28
CA VAL A 213 9.53 9.70 -17.69
C VAL A 213 10.30 8.40 -17.72
N VAL A 214 9.70 7.39 -18.34
CA VAL A 214 10.25 6.04 -18.45
C VAL A 214 10.83 5.86 -19.85
N ASP A 215 12.05 5.32 -19.95
CA ASP A 215 12.70 5.01 -21.20
C ASP A 215 12.16 3.69 -21.76
N GLY A 216 11.04 3.74 -22.43
CA GLY A 216 10.27 2.65 -22.97
C GLY A 216 8.79 2.69 -22.56
N ASN A 217 8.05 1.63 -22.87
CA ASN A 217 6.63 1.54 -22.55
C ASN A 217 6.38 0.53 -21.39
N PRO A 218 6.10 0.99 -20.16
CA PRO A 218 5.87 0.08 -19.04
C PRO A 218 4.56 -0.73 -19.17
N LEU A 219 3.67 -0.40 -20.10
CA LEU A 219 2.51 -1.24 -20.43
C LEU A 219 2.92 -2.49 -21.20
N ASP A 220 4.04 -2.44 -21.93
CA ASP A 220 4.58 -3.60 -22.66
C ASP A 220 5.60 -4.36 -21.80
N ASP A 221 6.42 -3.63 -21.02
CA ASP A 221 7.44 -4.20 -20.14
C ASP A 221 7.46 -3.51 -18.77
N ILE A 222 6.86 -4.15 -17.78
CA ILE A 222 6.79 -3.65 -16.40
C ILE A 222 8.16 -3.59 -15.71
N HIS A 223 9.15 -4.37 -16.16
CA HIS A 223 10.48 -4.37 -15.57
C HIS A 223 11.19 -3.02 -15.70
N LEU A 224 10.76 -2.17 -16.62
CA LEU A 224 11.23 -0.77 -16.70
C LEU A 224 10.97 0.03 -15.42
N LEU A 225 10.01 -0.39 -14.59
CA LEU A 225 9.73 0.21 -13.29
C LEU A 225 10.42 -0.51 -12.11
N ALA A 226 11.01 -1.68 -12.33
CA ALA A 226 11.56 -2.54 -11.28
C ALA A 226 13.05 -2.31 -10.95
N GLY A 227 13.78 -1.59 -11.79
CA GLY A 227 15.25 -1.41 -11.71
C GLY A 227 15.69 -0.23 -10.84
N GLN A 228 15.01 0.09 -9.75
CA GLN A 228 15.40 1.19 -8.84
C GLN A 228 15.63 2.54 -9.57
N GLY A 229 14.84 2.79 -10.61
CA GLY A 229 14.92 4.01 -11.41
C GLY A 229 15.97 3.98 -12.53
N GLU A 230 16.55 2.84 -12.86
CA GLU A 230 17.52 2.72 -13.96
C GLU A 230 16.96 3.26 -15.28
N HIS A 231 15.71 2.95 -15.59
CA HIS A 231 15.01 3.36 -16.80
C HIS A 231 14.17 4.65 -16.63
N LEU A 232 14.37 5.41 -15.55
CA LEU A 232 13.68 6.67 -15.33
C LEU A 232 14.58 7.84 -15.77
N SER A 233 14.31 8.42 -16.94
CA SER A 233 15.08 9.56 -17.45
C SER A 233 14.69 10.89 -16.80
N LEU A 234 13.48 10.99 -16.22
CA LEU A 234 13.06 12.15 -15.43
C LEU A 234 12.29 11.69 -14.18
N VAL A 235 12.58 12.35 -13.05
CA VAL A 235 11.81 12.25 -11.81
C VAL A 235 11.52 13.66 -11.33
N MET A 236 10.23 13.97 -11.19
CA MET A 236 9.74 15.30 -10.78
C MET A 236 8.72 15.12 -9.64
N GLN A 237 8.79 15.99 -8.64
CA GLN A 237 7.84 16.05 -7.53
C GLN A 237 7.44 17.51 -7.27
N GLY A 238 6.15 17.80 -7.26
CA GLY A 238 5.63 19.16 -7.09
C GLY A 238 6.19 20.17 -8.08
N GLY A 239 6.58 19.73 -9.27
CA GLY A 239 7.27 20.56 -10.27
C GLY A 239 8.78 20.69 -10.06
N TYR A 240 9.33 20.20 -8.96
CA TYR A 240 10.77 20.19 -8.73
C TYR A 240 11.41 18.94 -9.36
N VAL A 241 12.45 19.15 -10.17
CA VAL A 241 13.16 18.09 -10.88
C VAL A 241 14.26 17.51 -10.01
N HIS A 242 14.12 16.25 -9.59
CA HIS A 242 15.10 15.49 -8.80
C HIS A 242 16.12 14.77 -9.69
N ARG A 243 15.70 14.29 -10.85
CA ARG A 243 16.54 13.64 -11.85
C ARG A 243 16.11 14.06 -13.24
N ASN A 244 17.08 14.36 -14.10
CA ASN A 244 16.86 14.60 -15.53
C ASN A 244 18.07 14.11 -16.31
N THR A 245 17.93 12.98 -16.97
CA THR A 245 18.89 12.41 -17.92
C THR A 245 18.32 12.36 -19.34
N CYS A 246 17.16 13.01 -19.57
CA CYS A 246 16.61 13.12 -20.91
C CYS A 246 17.67 13.74 -21.83
N ASN A 247 18.03 13.05 -22.92
CA ASN A 247 18.90 13.60 -23.93
C ASN A 247 18.24 14.87 -24.47
N THR A 248 18.75 16.03 -24.09
CA THR A 248 18.41 17.29 -24.72
C THR A 248 19.01 17.25 -26.15
N TYR A 249 18.27 16.68 -27.07
CA TYR A 249 18.47 17.07 -28.48
C TYR A 249 18.33 18.60 -28.50
N ASN A 250 19.41 19.28 -28.90
CA ASN A 250 19.52 20.72 -29.08
C ASN A 250 18.21 21.39 -29.52
N ALA A 251 17.32 21.67 -28.58
CA ALA A 251 16.31 22.70 -28.79
C ALA A 251 17.06 24.04 -28.69
N ARG A 252 17.65 24.50 -29.79
CA ARG A 252 18.00 25.90 -29.92
C ARG A 252 16.73 26.68 -29.63
N SER A 253 16.71 27.29 -28.46
CA SER A 253 15.70 28.27 -28.08
C SER A 253 15.62 29.36 -29.15
N THR A 254 14.60 29.29 -29.99
CA THR A 254 14.15 30.40 -30.84
C THR A 254 13.05 31.18 -30.11
N TYR A 255 13.18 31.38 -28.81
CA TYR A 255 12.33 32.31 -28.10
C TYR A 255 13.09 33.65 -27.99
N SER A 256 12.85 34.53 -28.91
CA SER A 256 13.19 35.96 -28.79
C SER A 256 12.00 36.64 -28.15
N PRO A 257 12.14 37.24 -26.95
CA PRO A 257 11.06 38.04 -26.36
C PRO A 257 10.92 39.34 -27.19
N ARG A 258 9.68 39.60 -27.63
CA ARG A 258 9.27 40.95 -28.05
C ARG A 258 8.62 41.65 -26.86
#